data_0e1c67a0bb7051dfa1a55e6d2a8978dd
#
_entry.id   0e1c67a0bb7051dfa1a55e6d2a8978dd
#
_cell.length_a   1.000
_cell.length_b   1.000
_cell.length_c   1.000
_cell.angle_alpha   90.00
_cell.angle_beta   90.00
_cell.angle_gamma   90.00
#
_symmetry.space_group_name_H-M   'P 1'
#
loop_
_entity.id
_entity.type
_entity.pdbx_description
1 polymer ?
#
loop_
_entity_poly.entity_id
_entity_poly.type
_entity_poly.pdbx_seq_one_letter_code
_entity_poly.pdbx_strand_id
1 'polypeptide(L)'
;CDDEELITKRLMRILYSLEKNQSENYDIEIYTDSVKLSEKLLAGKRYDLIFLDIMMPVKSGVEVGKIIRNDLKDNITQIVFISSENKYAMDLFEIRPMNFLIKPFDENDIEKIMKTAAELINTNKHILILEARKELLRIPVSEIRYIESSGRYIIVHDSGGEYKLKGKLNDIYERVX
;
A
#
# COMPACT_ATOMS: atom_id res chain seq x y z
N CYS A 1 3.01 6.89 -10.70
CA CYS A 1 2.17 7.10 -11.89
C CYS A 1 1.95 8.59 -12.09
N ASP A 2 2.32 9.12 -13.25
CA ASP A 2 2.27 10.55 -13.57
C ASP A 2 2.41 10.64 -15.09
N ASP A 3 1.52 11.36 -15.77
CA ASP A 3 1.56 11.46 -17.24
C ASP A 3 2.73 12.31 -17.76
N GLU A 4 3.36 13.09 -16.88
CA GLU A 4 4.60 13.80 -17.18
C GLU A 4 5.81 12.87 -17.03
N GLU A 5 6.33 12.36 -18.14
CA GLU A 5 7.50 11.46 -18.18
C GLU A 5 8.71 12.04 -17.43
N LEU A 6 8.86 13.36 -17.44
CA LEU A 6 9.96 14.05 -16.74
C LEU A 6 9.86 13.85 -15.22
N ILE A 7 8.65 13.93 -14.68
CA ILE A 7 8.38 13.75 -13.24
C ILE A 7 8.65 12.29 -12.84
N THR A 8 8.16 11.32 -13.62
CA THR A 8 8.39 9.89 -13.34
C THR A 8 9.88 9.55 -13.36
N LYS A 9 10.63 10.08 -14.34
CA LYS A 9 12.09 9.88 -14.43
C LYS A 9 12.84 10.54 -13.26
N ARG A 10 12.41 11.75 -12.86
CA ARG A 10 13.00 12.45 -11.71
C ARG A 10 12.79 11.65 -10.42
N LEU A 11 11.56 11.24 -10.16
CA LEU A 11 11.21 10.44 -8.99
C LEU A 11 12.01 9.12 -8.95
N MET A 12 12.07 8.42 -10.10
CA MET A 12 12.84 7.17 -10.23
C MET A 12 14.32 7.38 -9.86
N ARG A 13 14.96 8.46 -10.36
CA ARG A 13 16.37 8.76 -10.04
C ARG A 13 16.57 8.99 -8.55
N ILE A 14 15.65 9.72 -7.90
CA ILE A 14 15.71 9.97 -6.46
C ILE A 14 15.59 8.63 -5.70
N LEU A 15 14.61 7.80 -6.06
CA LEU A 15 14.39 6.50 -5.40
C LEU A 15 15.62 5.59 -5.53
N TYR A 16 16.24 5.50 -6.70
CA TYR A 16 17.47 4.72 -6.90
C TYR A 16 18.66 5.29 -6.11
N SER A 17 18.73 6.62 -5.94
CA SER A 17 19.75 7.25 -5.09
C SER A 17 19.57 6.83 -3.63
N LEU A 18 18.34 6.86 -3.14
CA LEU A 18 17.99 6.46 -1.77
C LEU A 18 18.23 4.96 -1.53
N GLU A 19 17.86 4.11 -2.48
CA GLU A 19 18.10 2.67 -2.45
C GLU A 19 19.58 2.35 -2.17
N LYS A 20 20.48 2.98 -2.92
CA LYS A 20 21.93 2.80 -2.76
C LYS A 20 22.43 3.25 -1.38
N ASN A 21 21.88 4.36 -0.89
CA ASN A 21 22.33 4.97 0.37
C ASN A 21 21.82 4.22 1.61
N GLN A 22 20.69 3.52 1.50
CA GLN A 22 20.01 2.88 2.63
C GLN A 22 20.09 1.35 2.63
N SER A 23 20.77 0.76 1.64
CA SER A 23 20.88 -0.71 1.46
C SER A 23 19.52 -1.41 1.42
N GLU A 24 18.54 -0.74 0.86
CA GLU A 24 17.20 -1.29 0.62
C GLU A 24 17.08 -1.68 -0.85
N ASN A 25 16.11 -2.52 -1.18
CA ASN A 25 15.81 -2.90 -2.56
C ASN A 25 14.39 -2.48 -2.90
N TYR A 26 14.24 -1.70 -3.96
CA TYR A 26 12.94 -1.25 -4.46
C TYR A 26 12.64 -1.88 -5.82
N ASP A 27 11.51 -2.54 -5.94
CA ASP A 27 10.98 -2.99 -7.23
C ASP A 27 10.09 -1.86 -7.78
N ILE A 28 10.64 -1.05 -8.69
CA ILE A 28 10.00 0.18 -9.17
C ILE A 28 9.35 -0.05 -10.53
N GLU A 29 8.04 0.14 -10.61
CA GLU A 29 7.29 0.16 -11.87
C GLU A 29 6.81 1.59 -12.17
N ILE A 30 6.93 2.00 -13.41
CA ILE A 30 6.55 3.34 -13.88
C ILE A 30 5.30 3.23 -14.76
N TYR A 31 4.35 4.10 -14.49
CA TYR A 31 3.14 4.26 -15.30
C TYR A 31 3.02 5.72 -15.71
N THR A 32 2.87 5.96 -17.01
CA THR A 32 2.53 7.28 -17.57
C THR A 32 1.06 7.35 -18.00
N ASP A 33 0.28 6.34 -17.59
CA ASP A 33 -1.10 6.16 -17.97
C ASP A 33 -1.86 5.53 -16.79
N SER A 34 -2.78 6.29 -16.23
CA SER A 34 -3.61 5.89 -15.09
C SER A 34 -4.55 4.72 -15.42
N VAL A 35 -4.95 4.58 -16.67
CA VAL A 35 -5.80 3.47 -17.13
C VAL A 35 -5.02 2.16 -17.03
N LYS A 36 -3.78 2.14 -17.51
CA LYS A 36 -2.90 0.95 -17.42
C LYS A 36 -2.63 0.54 -15.99
N LEU A 37 -2.37 1.52 -15.11
CA LEU A 37 -2.20 1.22 -13.67
C LEU A 37 -3.48 0.60 -13.10
N SER A 38 -4.66 1.21 -13.41
CA SER A 38 -5.96 0.70 -12.95
C SER A 38 -6.21 -0.74 -13.40
N GLU A 39 -5.90 -1.05 -14.67
CA GLU A 39 -6.05 -2.40 -15.23
C GLU A 39 -5.18 -3.41 -14.47
N LYS A 40 -3.92 -3.05 -14.18
CA LYS A 40 -3.00 -3.91 -13.42
C LYS A 40 -3.52 -4.16 -12.00
N LEU A 41 -4.01 -3.11 -11.32
CA LEU A 41 -4.58 -3.21 -9.98
C LEU A 41 -5.81 -4.14 -9.97
N LEU A 42 -6.72 -3.94 -10.95
CA LEU A 42 -7.95 -4.76 -11.08
C LEU A 42 -7.62 -6.21 -11.45
N ALA A 43 -6.50 -6.45 -12.16
CA ALA A 43 -6.00 -7.79 -12.49
C ALA A 43 -5.28 -8.47 -11.32
N GLY A 44 -5.22 -7.81 -10.15
CA GLY A 44 -4.65 -8.40 -8.93
C GLY A 44 -3.24 -7.96 -8.54
N LYS A 45 -2.59 -7.11 -9.36
CA LYS A 45 -1.27 -6.57 -8.99
C LYS A 45 -1.41 -5.70 -7.73
N ARG A 46 -0.47 -5.79 -6.83
CA ARG A 46 -0.43 -5.00 -5.59
C ARG A 46 0.92 -4.31 -5.46
N TYR A 47 0.92 -3.18 -4.78
CA TYR A 47 2.11 -2.37 -4.50
C TYR A 47 2.12 -2.02 -3.01
N ASP A 48 3.30 -1.93 -2.43
CA ASP A 48 3.45 -1.45 -1.05
C ASP A 48 3.21 0.07 -0.98
N LEU A 49 3.68 0.80 -2.01
CA LEU A 49 3.60 2.26 -2.08
C LEU A 49 3.33 2.69 -3.52
N ILE A 50 2.42 3.65 -3.70
CA ILE A 50 2.13 4.25 -5.01
C ILE A 50 2.27 5.77 -4.90
N PHE A 51 3.15 6.35 -5.69
CA PHE A 51 3.18 7.78 -5.96
C PHE A 51 2.23 8.05 -7.14
N LEU A 52 1.25 8.91 -6.96
CA LEU A 52 0.09 9.02 -7.85
C LEU A 52 -0.23 10.49 -8.15
N ASP A 53 0.02 10.92 -9.37
CA ASP A 53 -0.36 12.28 -9.77
C ASP A 53 -1.88 12.40 -9.76
N ILE A 54 -2.37 13.54 -9.29
CA ILE A 54 -3.81 13.82 -9.23
C ILE A 54 -4.36 14.14 -10.61
N MET A 55 -3.62 14.95 -11.38
CA MET A 55 -4.11 15.54 -12.64
C MET A 55 -3.62 14.73 -13.85
N MET A 56 -4.24 13.61 -14.10
CA MET A 56 -3.92 12.77 -15.26
C MET A 56 -5.10 12.73 -16.25
N PRO A 57 -4.82 12.62 -17.56
CA PRO A 57 -5.88 12.46 -18.57
C PRO A 57 -6.66 11.15 -18.37
N VAL A 58 -7.89 11.14 -18.84
CA VAL A 58 -8.82 10.00 -18.86
C VAL A 58 -9.28 9.61 -17.46
N LYS A 59 -8.36 9.28 -16.56
CA LYS A 59 -8.68 8.89 -15.17
C LYS A 59 -7.71 9.61 -14.23
N SER A 60 -8.25 10.41 -13.33
CA SER A 60 -7.47 11.15 -12.34
C SER A 60 -6.86 10.21 -11.29
N GLY A 61 -5.82 10.66 -10.61
CA GLY A 61 -5.26 9.92 -9.48
C GLY A 61 -6.27 9.68 -8.36
N VAL A 62 -7.21 10.61 -8.17
CA VAL A 62 -8.30 10.45 -7.18
C VAL A 62 -9.16 9.22 -7.53
N GLU A 63 -9.51 9.05 -8.81
CA GLU A 63 -10.28 7.89 -9.27
C GLU A 63 -9.50 6.58 -9.08
N VAL A 64 -8.19 6.58 -9.36
CA VAL A 64 -7.34 5.42 -9.11
C VAL A 64 -7.30 5.10 -7.60
N GLY A 65 -7.15 6.13 -6.77
CA GLY A 65 -7.19 5.99 -5.30
C GLY A 65 -8.50 5.37 -4.81
N LYS A 66 -9.63 5.78 -5.40
CA LYS A 66 -10.95 5.21 -5.09
C LYS A 66 -11.04 3.73 -5.51
N ILE A 67 -10.49 3.35 -6.66
CA ILE A 67 -10.41 1.94 -7.07
C ILE A 67 -9.66 1.14 -6.00
N ILE A 68 -8.51 1.62 -5.56
CA ILE A 68 -7.71 0.94 -4.53
C ILE A 68 -8.54 0.75 -3.25
N ARG A 69 -9.13 1.82 -2.72
CA ARG A 69 -9.83 1.79 -1.42
C ARG A 69 -11.22 1.16 -1.48
N ASN A 70 -12.01 1.50 -2.51
CA ASN A 70 -13.44 1.17 -2.55
C ASN A 70 -13.73 -0.13 -3.31
N ASP A 71 -13.09 -0.31 -4.47
CA ASP A 71 -13.36 -1.48 -5.32
C ASP A 71 -12.54 -2.69 -4.85
N LEU A 72 -11.24 -2.48 -4.61
CA LEU A 72 -10.31 -3.53 -4.20
C LEU A 72 -10.27 -3.76 -2.67
N LYS A 73 -10.87 -2.86 -1.89
CA LYS A 73 -10.84 -2.87 -0.42
C LYS A 73 -9.41 -2.92 0.16
N ASP A 74 -8.45 -2.41 -0.62
CA ASP A 74 -7.05 -2.39 -0.23
C ASP A 74 -6.79 -1.19 0.69
N ASN A 75 -6.62 -1.45 1.97
CA ASN A 75 -6.31 -0.46 3.00
C ASN A 75 -4.83 -0.51 3.43
N ILE A 76 -4.03 -1.36 2.77
CA ILE A 76 -2.62 -1.60 3.12
C ILE A 76 -1.70 -0.77 2.23
N THR A 77 -1.94 -0.77 0.92
CA THR A 77 -1.16 0.02 -0.04
C THR A 77 -1.07 1.48 0.41
N GLN A 78 0.13 1.99 0.58
CA GLN A 78 0.36 3.39 0.91
C GLN A 78 0.21 4.23 -0.36
N ILE A 79 -0.51 5.33 -0.28
CA ILE A 79 -0.73 6.22 -1.43
C ILE A 79 -0.15 7.60 -1.09
N VAL A 80 0.73 8.08 -1.93
CA VAL A 80 1.25 9.45 -1.89
C VAL A 80 0.73 10.17 -3.13
N PHE A 81 -0.11 11.16 -2.94
CA PHE A 81 -0.57 11.98 -4.05
C PHE A 81 0.47 13.03 -4.41
N ILE A 82 0.64 13.26 -5.69
CA ILE A 82 1.50 14.32 -6.23
C ILE A 82 0.59 15.33 -6.95
N SER A 83 0.84 16.63 -6.78
CA SER A 83 0.05 17.66 -7.46
C SER A 83 0.81 18.97 -7.55
N SER A 84 0.47 19.77 -8.55
CA SER A 84 0.91 21.17 -8.67
C SER A 84 0.05 22.13 -7.83
N GLU A 85 -1.06 21.63 -7.27
CA GLU A 85 -2.04 22.48 -6.57
C GLU A 85 -2.47 21.89 -5.22
N ASN A 86 -2.62 22.75 -4.21
CA ASN A 86 -3.02 22.36 -2.85
C ASN A 86 -4.53 22.13 -2.67
N LYS A 87 -5.34 22.55 -3.62
CA LYS A 87 -6.81 22.59 -3.47
C LYS A 87 -7.49 21.23 -3.32
N TYR A 88 -6.80 20.15 -3.71
CA TYR A 88 -7.38 18.80 -3.73
C TYR A 88 -7.35 18.06 -2.37
N ALA A 89 -6.70 18.62 -1.36
CA ALA A 89 -6.49 17.93 -0.09
C ALA A 89 -7.79 17.43 0.58
N MET A 90 -8.86 18.19 0.46
CA MET A 90 -10.16 17.81 1.05
C MET A 90 -10.83 16.62 0.34
N ASP A 91 -10.69 16.55 -0.98
CA ASP A 91 -11.29 15.47 -1.78
C ASP A 91 -10.61 14.12 -1.56
N LEU A 92 -9.40 14.14 -1.00
CA LEU A 92 -8.59 12.95 -0.76
C LEU A 92 -8.88 12.26 0.58
N PHE A 93 -9.70 12.88 1.44
CA PHE A 93 -9.95 12.38 2.79
C PHE A 93 -10.48 10.93 2.80
N GLU A 94 -11.37 10.62 1.88
CA GLU A 94 -11.95 9.26 1.76
C GLU A 94 -10.91 8.21 1.38
N ILE A 95 -9.87 8.61 0.65
CA ILE A 95 -8.82 7.72 0.15
C ILE A 95 -7.79 7.44 1.25
N ARG A 96 -7.70 8.31 2.25
CA ARG A 96 -6.73 8.20 3.34
C ARG A 96 -5.31 8.03 2.80
N PRO A 97 -4.80 9.02 2.03
CA PRO A 97 -3.43 8.93 1.57
C PRO A 97 -2.45 9.03 2.75
N MET A 98 -1.29 8.40 2.58
CA MET A 98 -0.21 8.52 3.55
C MET A 98 0.38 9.94 3.54
N ASN A 99 0.48 10.54 2.36
CA ASN A 99 1.08 11.87 2.22
C ASN A 99 0.58 12.56 0.95
N PHE A 100 0.88 13.85 0.87
CA PHE A 100 0.58 14.72 -0.28
C PHE A 100 1.85 15.51 -0.61
N LEU A 101 2.33 15.36 -1.84
CA LEU A 101 3.58 15.95 -2.32
C LEU A 101 3.29 17.02 -3.36
N ILE A 102 3.79 18.23 -3.15
CA ILE A 102 3.58 19.37 -4.06
C ILE A 102 4.75 19.45 -5.05
N LYS A 103 4.43 19.59 -6.34
CA LYS A 103 5.42 19.87 -7.39
C LYS A 103 5.83 21.37 -7.31
N PRO A 104 7.11 21.74 -7.42
CA PRO A 104 8.27 20.83 -7.54
C PRO A 104 8.73 20.30 -6.18
N PHE A 105 9.15 19.04 -6.14
CA PHE A 105 9.66 18.37 -4.95
C PHE A 105 11.16 18.10 -5.08
N ASP A 106 11.85 17.87 -3.97
CA ASP A 106 13.27 17.54 -3.96
C ASP A 106 13.55 16.16 -3.32
N GLU A 107 14.83 15.80 -3.22
CA GLU A 107 15.28 14.53 -2.67
C GLU A 107 14.92 14.39 -1.19
N ASN A 108 15.01 15.49 -0.41
CA ASN A 108 14.67 15.48 1.02
C ASN A 108 13.17 15.19 1.25
N ASP A 109 12.32 15.71 0.37
CA ASP A 109 10.87 15.46 0.45
C ASP A 109 10.58 13.97 0.27
N ILE A 110 11.22 13.36 -0.74
CA ILE A 110 11.04 11.93 -1.05
C ILE A 110 11.66 11.08 0.06
N GLU A 111 12.83 11.43 0.58
CA GLU A 111 13.46 10.70 1.68
C GLU A 111 12.57 10.61 2.92
N LYS A 112 11.95 11.73 3.31
CA LYS A 112 11.00 11.77 4.45
C LYS A 112 9.80 10.84 4.20
N ILE A 113 9.26 10.89 2.99
CA ILE A 113 8.12 10.04 2.57
C ILE A 113 8.53 8.57 2.63
N MET A 114 9.69 8.21 2.10
CA MET A 114 10.17 6.82 2.06
C MET A 114 10.40 6.27 3.48
N LYS A 115 10.94 7.07 4.40
CA LYS A 115 11.09 6.68 5.82
C LYS A 115 9.74 6.37 6.45
N THR A 116 8.77 7.26 6.30
CA THR A 116 7.41 7.05 6.82
C THR A 116 6.75 5.83 6.17
N ALA A 117 6.92 5.67 4.86
CA ALA A 117 6.38 4.51 4.12
C ALA A 117 6.98 3.21 4.65
N ALA A 118 8.30 3.16 4.83
CA ALA A 118 8.99 1.96 5.34
C ALA A 118 8.46 1.56 6.73
N GLU A 119 8.28 2.53 7.62
CA GLU A 119 7.72 2.28 8.97
C GLU A 119 6.31 1.69 8.88
N LEU A 120 5.44 2.28 8.07
CA LEU A 120 4.03 1.85 7.91
C LEU A 120 3.95 0.47 7.23
N ILE A 121 4.75 0.25 6.19
CA ILE A 121 4.79 -1.01 5.45
C ILE A 121 5.29 -2.14 6.37
N ASN A 122 6.36 -1.89 7.12
CA ASN A 122 6.89 -2.87 8.06
C ASN A 122 5.88 -3.19 9.17
N THR A 123 5.21 -2.17 9.69
CA THR A 123 4.14 -2.38 10.69
C THR A 123 3.02 -3.25 10.10
N ASN A 124 2.62 -3.00 8.86
CA ASN A 124 1.57 -3.77 8.19
C ASN A 124 2.00 -5.20 7.85
N LYS A 125 3.26 -5.41 7.51
CA LYS A 125 3.80 -6.76 7.26
C LYS A 125 3.74 -7.65 8.50
N HIS A 126 3.74 -7.03 9.68
CA HIS A 126 3.67 -7.75 10.94
C HIS A 126 2.24 -7.81 11.51
N ILE A 127 1.21 -7.59 10.69
CA ILE A 127 -0.19 -7.75 11.09
C ILE A 127 -0.81 -8.87 10.25
N LEU A 128 -1.26 -9.92 10.91
CA LEU A 128 -2.06 -10.97 10.28
C LEU A 128 -3.50 -10.47 10.14
N ILE A 129 -3.99 -10.37 8.91
CA ILE A 129 -5.36 -9.95 8.62
C ILE A 129 -6.18 -11.19 8.25
N LEU A 130 -7.23 -11.44 9.03
CA LEU A 130 -8.11 -12.60 8.87
C LEU A 130 -9.56 -12.15 8.73
N GLU A 131 -10.29 -12.81 7.85
CA GLU A 131 -11.72 -12.56 7.69
C GLU A 131 -12.53 -13.59 8.49
N ALA A 132 -13.22 -13.11 9.52
CA ALA A 132 -14.04 -13.93 10.40
C ALA A 132 -15.47 -13.41 10.44
N ARG A 133 -16.43 -14.14 9.90
CA ARG A 133 -17.88 -13.86 9.98
C ARG A 133 -18.26 -12.41 9.59
N LYS A 134 -17.67 -11.88 8.50
CA LYS A 134 -17.89 -10.50 7.98
C LYS A 134 -17.16 -9.40 8.76
N GLU A 135 -16.24 -9.76 9.63
CA GLU A 135 -15.35 -8.82 10.30
C GLU A 135 -13.91 -9.08 9.90
N LEU A 136 -13.12 -8.03 9.80
CA LEU A 136 -11.69 -8.12 9.57
C LEU A 136 -10.97 -8.08 10.91
N LEU A 137 -10.41 -9.21 11.28
CA LEU A 137 -9.53 -9.32 12.46
C LEU A 137 -8.11 -8.90 12.04
N ARG A 138 -7.51 -8.05 12.83
CA ARG A 138 -6.12 -7.60 12.65
C ARG A 138 -5.34 -7.99 13.89
N ILE A 139 -4.47 -8.97 13.74
CA ILE A 139 -3.69 -9.54 14.85
C ILE A 139 -2.22 -9.25 14.60
N PRO A 140 -1.56 -8.46 15.45
CA PRO A 140 -0.11 -8.29 15.34
C PRO A 140 0.58 -9.65 15.45
N VAL A 141 1.46 -9.97 14.50
CA VAL A 141 2.16 -11.26 14.46
C VAL A 141 2.95 -11.49 15.76
N SER A 142 3.47 -10.41 16.35
CA SER A 142 4.19 -10.45 17.63
C SER A 142 3.32 -10.89 18.82
N GLU A 143 2.01 -10.80 18.71
CA GLU A 143 1.06 -11.22 19.76
C GLU A 143 0.59 -12.66 19.57
N ILE A 144 0.83 -13.27 18.40
CA ILE A 144 0.44 -14.64 18.10
C ILE A 144 1.36 -15.60 18.84
N ARG A 145 0.79 -16.42 19.68
CA ARG A 145 1.51 -17.46 20.41
C ARG A 145 1.72 -18.71 19.56
N TYR A 146 0.65 -19.16 18.94
CA TYR A 146 0.68 -20.28 17.99
C TYR A 146 -0.60 -20.32 17.17
N ILE A 147 -0.54 -21.06 16.07
CA ILE A 147 -1.67 -21.28 15.18
C ILE A 147 -1.82 -22.79 15.00
N GLU A 148 -3.03 -23.31 15.18
CA GLU A 148 -3.30 -24.72 14.98
C GLU A 148 -4.38 -24.94 13.93
N SER A 149 -4.32 -26.12 13.31
CA SER A 149 -5.33 -26.57 12.35
C SER A 149 -6.21 -27.64 13.01
N SER A 150 -7.52 -27.44 12.95
CA SER A 150 -8.49 -28.40 13.50
C SER A 150 -9.59 -28.66 12.45
N GLY A 151 -9.37 -29.68 11.64
CA GLY A 151 -10.26 -30.06 10.54
C GLY A 151 -10.31 -28.98 9.45
N ARG A 152 -11.45 -28.35 9.30
CA ARG A 152 -11.66 -27.25 8.31
C ARG A 152 -11.42 -25.87 8.91
N TYR A 153 -10.94 -25.82 10.13
CA TYR A 153 -10.77 -24.56 10.88
C TYR A 153 -9.30 -24.35 11.23
N ILE A 154 -8.95 -23.09 11.31
CA ILE A 154 -7.70 -22.62 11.86
C ILE A 154 -8.06 -21.88 13.15
N ILE A 155 -7.25 -22.10 14.17
CA ILE A 155 -7.41 -21.41 15.45
C ILE A 155 -6.12 -20.63 15.70
N VAL A 156 -6.26 -19.31 15.78
CA VAL A 156 -5.15 -18.41 16.11
C VAL A 156 -5.25 -18.09 17.61
N HIS A 157 -4.18 -18.37 18.34
CA HIS A 157 -4.07 -18.08 19.77
C HIS A 157 -3.13 -16.87 19.95
N ASP A 158 -3.66 -15.79 20.49
CA ASP A 158 -2.87 -14.61 20.82
C ASP A 158 -2.89 -14.30 22.30
N SER A 159 -2.37 -13.14 22.69
CA SER A 159 -2.35 -12.69 24.08
C SER A 159 -3.75 -12.39 24.65
N GLY A 160 -4.71 -12.08 23.77
CA GLY A 160 -6.10 -11.72 24.15
C GLY A 160 -7.11 -12.86 24.08
N GLY A 161 -6.78 -13.99 23.41
CA GLY A 161 -7.73 -15.10 23.30
C GLY A 161 -7.52 -16.02 22.12
N GLU A 162 -8.63 -16.56 21.63
CA GLU A 162 -8.65 -17.48 20.50
C GLU A 162 -9.59 -16.98 19.41
N TYR A 163 -9.13 -17.08 18.16
CA TYR A 163 -9.93 -16.73 16.98
C TYR A 163 -10.04 -17.95 16.07
N LYS A 164 -11.25 -18.45 15.94
CA LYS A 164 -11.54 -19.64 15.12
C LYS A 164 -12.11 -19.22 13.76
N LEU A 165 -11.43 -19.62 12.68
CA LEU A 165 -11.73 -19.24 11.31
C LEU A 165 -11.80 -20.48 10.43
N LYS A 166 -12.62 -20.42 9.37
CA LYS A 166 -12.63 -21.47 8.36
C LYS A 166 -11.50 -21.20 7.37
N GLY A 167 -10.61 -22.15 7.17
CA GLY A 167 -9.45 -21.98 6.26
C GLY A 167 -8.43 -23.10 6.42
N LYS A 168 -7.33 -22.97 5.69
CA LYS A 168 -6.20 -23.89 5.74
C LYS A 168 -4.96 -23.19 6.27
N LEU A 169 -4.12 -23.90 6.96
CA LEU A 169 -2.88 -23.38 7.56
C LEU A 169 -1.95 -22.76 6.51
N ASN A 170 -1.87 -23.38 5.32
CA ASN A 170 -1.06 -22.87 4.22
C ASN A 170 -1.47 -21.45 3.76
N ASP A 171 -2.77 -21.16 3.81
CA ASP A 171 -3.28 -19.83 3.43
C ASP A 171 -2.79 -18.72 4.38
N ILE A 172 -2.50 -19.09 5.63
CA ILE A 172 -1.92 -18.16 6.62
C ILE A 172 -0.41 -18.04 6.42
N TYR A 173 0.26 -19.14 6.15
CA TYR A 173 1.72 -19.17 5.94
C TYR A 173 2.15 -18.18 4.85
N GLU A 174 1.40 -18.14 3.76
CA GLU A 174 1.66 -17.21 2.64
C GLU A 174 1.43 -15.74 2.99
N ARG A 175 0.72 -15.47 4.08
CA ARG A 175 0.39 -14.09 4.51
C ARG A 175 1.32 -13.57 5.63
N VAL A 176 2.08 -14.44 6.23
CA VAL A 176 2.97 -14.12 7.36
C VAL A 176 4.45 -14.11 6.98
N UNK A 177 4.38 -14.81 6.08
CA UNK A 177 5.68 -14.96 5.64
C UNK A 177 6.15 -13.92 4.85
#